data_0deb142271ebc8c9e0188218190b1cc2
#
_entry.id   0deb142271ebc8c9e0188218190b1cc2
#
_cell.length_a   1.000
_cell.length_b   1.000
_cell.length_c   1.000
_cell.angle_alpha   90.00
_cell.angle_beta   90.00
_cell.angle_gamma   90.00
#
_symmetry.space_group_name_H-M   'P 1'
#
loop_
_entity.id
_entity.type
_entity.pdbx_description
1 polymer ?
#
loop_
_entity_poly.entity_id
_entity_poly.type
_entity_poly.pdbx_seq_one_letter_code
_entity_poly.pdbx_strand_id
1 'polypeptide(L)'
;MSTTATVRADPRATLRDGLPDRYLTPDDIAEMFEVPIETVYQWRRKRTGPPGFRIGKHVRYDPADVHAYVTQRKDDDQAAA
;
A
#
# COMPACT_ATOMS: atom_id res chain seq x y z
N MET A 1 -1.29 26.78 -10.85
CA MET A 1 -1.14 26.09 -10.42
C MET A 1 -1.17 24.77 -10.78
N SER A 2 -0.68 24.34 -11.64
CA SER A 2 -0.66 23.06 -12.11
C SER A 2 0.10 22.12 -11.32
N THR A 3 0.75 22.58 -10.36
CA THR A 3 1.54 21.70 -9.56
C THR A 3 0.72 20.66 -8.87
N THR A 4 -0.53 20.89 -8.76
CA THR A 4 -1.37 19.95 -8.06
C THR A 4 -1.37 18.58 -8.70
N ALA A 5 -1.33 18.56 -10.00
CA ALA A 5 -1.38 17.29 -10.70
C ALA A 5 -0.15 16.44 -10.41
N THR A 6 0.97 17.08 -10.25
CA THR A 6 2.19 16.36 -9.98
C THR A 6 2.16 15.72 -8.62
N VAL A 7 1.58 16.39 -7.68
CA VAL A 7 1.55 15.91 -6.32
C VAL A 7 0.81 14.60 -6.22
N ARG A 8 -0.18 14.43 -7.07
CA ARG A 8 -0.96 13.25 -6.93
C ARG A 8 -0.27 12.00 -7.36
N ALA A 9 0.84 12.06 -8.02
CA ALA A 9 1.54 10.88 -8.47
C ALA A 9 2.19 10.13 -7.32
N ASP A 10 2.48 10.81 -6.23
CA ASP A 10 3.13 10.20 -5.09
C ASP A 10 2.09 9.99 -3.98
N PRO A 11 1.82 8.76 -3.55
CA PRO A 11 0.82 8.52 -2.52
C PRO A 11 1.05 9.32 -1.25
N ARG A 12 2.32 9.56 -0.91
CA ARG A 12 2.59 10.32 0.29
C ARG A 12 2.30 11.80 0.14
N ALA A 13 2.24 12.26 -1.10
CA ALA A 13 2.00 13.68 -1.36
C ALA A 13 0.53 14.02 -1.33
N THR A 14 -0.34 13.04 -1.20
CA THR A 14 -1.77 13.30 -1.16
C THR A 14 -2.32 13.33 0.25
N LEU A 15 -1.45 13.47 1.24
CA LEU A 15 -1.91 13.51 2.61
C LEU A 15 -2.59 14.83 2.94
N ARG A 16 -3.66 14.73 3.73
CA ARG A 16 -4.36 15.88 4.18
C ARG A 16 -4.45 15.77 5.66
N ASP A 17 -3.89 16.68 6.43
CA ASP A 17 -3.91 16.63 7.89
C ASP A 17 -3.33 15.30 8.38
N GLY A 18 -2.32 14.81 7.68
CA GLY A 18 -1.71 13.55 8.07
C GLY A 18 -2.44 12.32 7.57
N LEU A 19 -3.52 12.51 6.80
CA LEU A 19 -4.29 11.37 6.31
C LEU A 19 -4.26 11.33 4.78
N PRO A 20 -4.31 10.15 4.19
CA PRO A 20 -4.40 10.05 2.75
C PRO A 20 -5.80 10.39 2.27
N ASP A 21 -5.96 10.63 0.96
CA ASP A 21 -7.27 10.86 0.40
C ASP A 21 -8.18 9.68 0.63
N ARG A 22 -7.66 8.48 0.57
CA ARG A 22 -8.42 7.31 0.94
C ARG A 22 -7.45 6.18 1.25
N TYR A 23 -7.90 5.25 2.06
CA TYR A 23 -7.12 4.07 2.35
C TYR A 23 -7.44 2.99 1.34
N LEU A 24 -6.51 2.08 1.13
CA LEU A 24 -6.66 1.03 0.14
C LEU A 24 -7.33 -0.19 0.75
N THR A 25 -8.07 -0.90 -0.08
CA THR A 25 -8.74 -2.13 0.36
C THR A 25 -7.88 -3.33 -0.03
N PRO A 26 -8.17 -4.52 0.53
CA PRO A 26 -7.48 -5.72 0.06
C PRO A 26 -7.65 -5.95 -1.43
N ASP A 27 -8.82 -5.61 -1.99
CA ASP A 27 -9.02 -5.74 -3.42
C ASP A 27 -8.09 -4.81 -4.19
N ASP A 28 -7.87 -3.60 -3.67
CA ASP A 28 -6.94 -2.67 -4.29
C ASP A 28 -5.53 -3.26 -4.30
N ILE A 29 -5.12 -3.87 -3.20
CA ILE A 29 -3.80 -4.47 -3.10
C ILE A 29 -3.66 -5.61 -4.11
N ALA A 30 -4.68 -6.46 -4.19
CA ALA A 30 -4.66 -7.56 -5.15
C ALA A 30 -4.51 -7.05 -6.57
N GLU A 31 -5.22 -6.00 -6.89
CA GLU A 31 -5.19 -5.45 -8.23
C GLU A 31 -3.84 -4.77 -8.51
N MET A 32 -3.33 -4.02 -7.55
CA MET A 32 -2.06 -3.33 -7.73
C MET A 32 -0.91 -4.29 -8.01
N PHE A 33 -0.87 -5.40 -7.32
CA PHE A 33 0.20 -6.37 -7.47
C PHE A 33 -0.16 -7.50 -8.42
N GLU A 34 -1.39 -7.48 -8.93
CA GLU A 34 -1.87 -8.50 -9.86
C GLU A 34 -1.72 -9.90 -9.28
N VAL A 35 -2.20 -10.06 -8.08
CA VAL A 35 -2.21 -11.36 -7.41
C VAL A 35 -3.63 -11.69 -6.99
N PRO A 36 -3.95 -12.98 -6.78
CA PRO A 36 -5.28 -13.33 -6.30
C PRO A 36 -5.57 -12.73 -4.94
N ILE A 37 -6.85 -12.44 -4.67
CA ILE A 37 -7.21 -11.85 -3.39
C ILE A 37 -6.84 -12.77 -2.24
N GLU A 38 -6.87 -14.08 -2.47
CA GLU A 38 -6.50 -15.04 -1.43
C GLU A 38 -5.04 -14.86 -1.00
N THR A 39 -4.20 -14.48 -1.94
CA THR A 39 -2.80 -14.22 -1.63
C THR A 39 -2.66 -13.05 -0.67
N VAL A 40 -3.46 -12.00 -0.88
CA VAL A 40 -3.44 -10.84 -0.01
C VAL A 40 -3.87 -11.22 1.40
N TYR A 41 -4.93 -12.01 1.52
CA TYR A 41 -5.38 -12.47 2.83
C TYR A 41 -4.35 -13.37 3.49
N GLN A 42 -3.66 -14.19 2.72
CA GLN A 42 -2.62 -15.04 3.24
C GLN A 42 -1.46 -14.22 3.77
N TRP A 43 -1.07 -13.19 3.03
CA TRP A 43 -0.02 -12.28 3.47
C TRP A 43 -0.38 -11.68 4.82
N ARG A 44 -1.62 -11.29 4.97
CA ARG A 44 -2.05 -10.66 6.20
C ARG A 44 -1.98 -11.64 7.37
N ARG A 45 -2.42 -12.86 7.15
CA ARG A 45 -2.37 -13.88 8.20
C ARG A 45 -0.94 -14.19 8.61
N LYS A 46 -0.05 -14.25 7.65
CA LYS A 46 1.35 -14.57 7.92
C LYS A 46 2.19 -13.36 8.22
N ARG A 47 1.60 -12.17 8.13
CA ARG A 47 2.29 -10.92 8.38
C ARG A 47 3.49 -10.73 7.47
N THR A 48 3.33 -11.10 6.19
CA THR A 48 4.42 -10.94 5.25
C THR A 48 3.99 -9.89 4.26
N GLY A 49 3.30 -9.55 3.59
CA GLY A 49 3.00 -8.54 2.60
C GLY A 49 2.97 -7.13 3.17
N PRO A 50 2.37 -6.23 2.48
CA PRO A 50 2.25 -4.86 2.95
C PRO A 50 1.49 -4.82 4.26
N PRO A 51 1.87 -3.95 5.19
CA PRO A 51 1.17 -3.87 6.47
C PRO A 51 -0.21 -3.25 6.29
N GLY A 52 -1.18 -3.85 6.95
CA GLY A 52 -2.54 -3.34 6.94
C GLY A 52 -3.05 -3.25 8.36
N PHE A 53 -4.23 -2.69 8.51
CA PHE A 53 -4.83 -2.55 9.83
C PHE A 53 -6.34 -2.71 9.72
N ARG A 54 -6.98 -2.91 10.84
CA ARG A 54 -8.41 -3.14 10.86
C ARG A 54 -9.16 -1.93 11.38
N ILE A 55 -10.26 -1.62 10.73
CA ILE A 55 -11.19 -0.63 11.23
C ILE A 55 -12.51 -1.38 11.32
N GLY A 56 -12.93 -1.71 12.54
CA GLY A 56 -14.09 -2.56 12.72
C GLY A 56 -13.80 -3.91 12.13
N LYS A 57 -14.62 -4.34 11.17
CA LYS A 57 -14.35 -5.61 10.52
C LYS A 57 -13.72 -5.43 9.15
N HIS A 58 -13.29 -4.24 8.82
CA HIS A 58 -12.72 -3.99 7.51
C HIS A 58 -11.21 -3.86 7.60
N VAL A 59 -10.51 -4.39 6.61
CA VAL A 59 -9.06 -4.26 6.54
C VAL A 59 -8.73 -3.15 5.56
N ARG A 60 -7.80 -2.29 5.94
CA ARG A 60 -7.39 -1.19 5.07
C ARG A 60 -5.88 -1.06 5.10
N TYR A 61 -5.34 -0.44 4.06
CA TYR A 61 -3.90 -0.26 3.91
C TYR A 61 -3.61 1.21 3.69
N ASP A 62 -2.59 1.71 4.38
CA ASP A 62 -2.16 3.09 4.21
C ASP A 62 -1.28 3.15 2.97
N PRO A 63 -1.58 4.02 2.00
CA PRO A 63 -0.76 4.11 0.80
C PRO A 63 0.72 4.33 1.09
N ALA A 64 1.05 5.09 2.12
CA ALA A 64 2.45 5.33 2.48
C ALA A 64 3.13 4.06 2.94
N ASP A 65 2.40 3.23 3.70
CA ASP A 65 2.95 1.96 4.17
C ASP A 65 3.17 1.00 3.02
N VAL A 66 2.25 0.99 2.05
CA VAL A 66 2.40 0.13 0.88
C VAL A 66 3.61 0.58 0.07
N HIS A 67 3.79 1.88 -0.06
CA HIS A 67 4.93 2.42 -0.79
C HIS A 67 6.24 2.00 -0.11
N ALA A 68 6.30 2.11 1.20
CA ALA A 68 7.49 1.73 1.95
C ALA A 68 7.78 0.24 1.81
N TYR A 69 6.72 -0.58 1.81
CA TYR A 69 6.87 -2.01 1.65
C TYR A 69 7.48 -2.34 0.28
N VAL A 70 6.96 -1.70 -0.76
CA VAL A 70 7.47 -1.95 -2.11
C VAL A 70 8.92 -1.54 -2.22
N THR A 71 9.27 -0.39 -1.65
CA THR A 71 10.64 0.08 -1.67
C THR A 71 11.56 -0.93 -0.98
N GLN A 72 11.14 -1.43 0.17
CA GLN A 72 11.93 -2.40 0.92
C GLN A 72 12.08 -3.71 0.14
N ARG A 73 11.01 -4.15 -0.51
CA ARG A 73 11.06 -5.38 -1.29
C ARG A 73 12.04 -5.24 -2.47
N LYS A 74 12.05 -4.09 -3.10
CA LYS A 74 12.98 -3.86 -4.19
C LYS A 74 14.41 -3.91 -3.71
N ASP A 75 14.67 -3.30 -2.56
CA ASP A 75 16.00 -3.30 -1.99
C ASP A 75 16.44 -4.72 -1.63
N ASP A 76 15.57 -5.47 -1.01
CA ASP A 76 15.88 -6.83 -0.60
C ASP A 76 16.16 -7.71 -1.82
N ASP A 77 15.37 -7.55 -2.85
CA ASP A 77 15.54 -8.36 -4.05
C ASP A 77 16.85 -8.04 -4.74
N GLN A 78 17.20 -6.77 -4.81
CA GLN A 78 18.46 -6.38 -5.43
C GLN A 78 19.66 -6.82 -4.60
N ALA A 79 19.53 -6.78 -3.30
CA ALA A 79 20.62 -7.23 -2.43
C ALA A 79 20.83 -8.73 -2.55
N ALA A 80 19.77 -9.48 -2.78
CA ALA A 80 19.88 -10.92 -2.88
C ALA A 80 20.43 -11.37 -4.23
N ALA A 81 20.28 -10.50 -5.22
CA ALA A 81 20.78 -10.85 -6.52
C ALA A 81 22.29 -10.67 -6.57
#